data_bfdf3ae979834bb45687c8b2cbba4ce3
#
_entry.id   bfdf3ae979834bb45687c8b2cbba4ce3
#
_cell.length_a   1.000
_cell.length_b   1.000
_cell.length_c   1.000
_cell.angle_alpha   90.00
_cell.angle_beta   90.00
_cell.angle_gamma   90.00
#
_symmetry.space_group_name_H-M   'P 1'
#
loop_
_entity.id
_entity.type
_entity.pdbx_description
1 polymer ?
#
loop_
_entity_poly.entity_id
_entity_poly.type
_entity_poly.pdbx_seq_one_letter_code
_entity_poly.pdbx_strand_id
1 'polypeptide(L)'
;MMVSIGLGEHGADASMSHLMTHASFKAALFLAAGVIIMSASGNQHMARYGGLSASHCSLYCFVTLLIGCLCLMGLPETSGFYSKETIINLSYVFFNPLADYAHTLLIISALITCSYTVKLFIQSFFYDFSGNDYSVSGSSPNTSFLIFIAFTILLMDVVMKIWVGTNLLSGILFFIPWGVKTLPVGLMIAGFLTATAAASSTNFALVRFNATRWGFDQLYARTLVLLVLDWGRITWSVGDKGLLIVQDKR
;
A
#
# COMPACT_ATOMS: atom_id res chain seq x y z
N MET A 1 10.13 6.63 -4.62
CA MET A 1 10.41 7.09 -5.98
C MET A 1 10.84 8.55 -6.07
N MET A 2 10.01 9.52 -5.77
CA MET A 2 10.39 10.95 -5.87
C MET A 2 11.65 11.29 -5.07
N VAL A 3 11.79 10.75 -3.87
CA VAL A 3 12.98 10.93 -3.02
C VAL A 3 14.22 10.37 -3.69
N SER A 4 14.15 9.17 -4.22
CA SER A 4 15.31 8.51 -4.84
C SER A 4 15.74 9.18 -6.14
N ILE A 5 14.83 9.72 -6.94
CA ILE A 5 15.17 10.51 -8.13
C ILE A 5 15.97 11.76 -7.74
N GLY A 6 15.65 12.40 -6.61
CA GLY A 6 16.37 13.56 -6.09
C GLY A 6 17.79 13.27 -5.60
N LEU A 7 18.20 12.00 -5.53
CA LEU A 7 19.52 11.55 -5.09
C LEU A 7 20.53 11.34 -6.25
N GLY A 8 20.29 11.94 -7.42
CA GLY A 8 21.20 11.87 -8.58
C GLY A 8 21.09 10.57 -9.39
N GLU A 9 22.11 10.26 -10.21
CA GLU A 9 22.07 9.12 -11.15
C GLU A 9 21.83 7.77 -10.45
N HIS A 10 22.54 7.48 -9.38
CA HIS A 10 22.35 6.25 -8.61
C HIS A 10 20.94 6.16 -8.00
N GLY A 11 20.35 7.28 -7.65
CA GLY A 11 18.98 7.36 -7.19
C GLY A 11 17.96 7.11 -8.30
N ALA A 12 18.24 7.56 -9.52
CA ALA A 12 17.41 7.30 -10.68
C ALA A 12 17.37 5.81 -11.04
N ASP A 13 18.54 5.14 -11.03
CA ASP A 13 18.64 3.69 -11.30
C ASP A 13 17.93 2.87 -10.22
N ALA A 14 18.09 3.22 -8.95
CA ALA A 14 17.36 2.59 -7.86
C ALA A 14 15.85 2.80 -7.95
N SER A 15 15.41 3.98 -8.39
CA SER A 15 14.00 4.28 -8.62
C SER A 15 13.40 3.46 -9.73
N MET A 16 14.12 3.34 -10.84
CA MET A 16 13.65 2.59 -12.01
C MET A 16 13.55 1.10 -11.71
N SER A 17 14.57 0.54 -11.04
CA SER A 17 14.54 -0.86 -10.63
C SER A 17 13.41 -1.13 -9.62
N HIS A 18 13.16 -0.24 -8.67
CA HIS A 18 12.04 -0.36 -7.75
C HIS A 18 10.68 -0.22 -8.47
N LEU A 19 10.58 0.65 -9.48
CA LEU A 19 9.37 0.76 -10.30
C LEU A 19 9.03 -0.56 -10.97
N MET A 20 10.02 -1.19 -11.60
CA MET A 20 9.82 -2.44 -12.33
C MET A 20 9.40 -3.58 -11.39
N THR A 21 10.13 -3.78 -10.29
CA THR A 21 9.80 -4.83 -9.30
C THR A 21 8.45 -4.57 -8.64
N HIS A 22 8.19 -3.31 -8.24
CA HIS A 22 6.93 -2.93 -7.62
C HIS A 22 5.73 -3.12 -8.55
N ALA A 23 5.87 -2.80 -9.83
CA ALA A 23 4.81 -3.01 -10.81
C ALA A 23 4.43 -4.49 -10.94
N SER A 24 5.43 -5.38 -10.96
CA SER A 24 5.21 -6.83 -11.08
C SER A 24 4.39 -7.38 -9.91
N PHE A 25 4.88 -7.28 -8.68
CA PHE A 25 4.17 -7.88 -7.56
C PHE A 25 2.88 -7.13 -7.18
N LYS A 26 2.79 -5.82 -7.45
CA LYS A 26 1.54 -5.07 -7.25
C LYS A 26 0.45 -5.51 -8.22
N ALA A 27 0.77 -5.67 -9.50
CA ALA A 27 -0.20 -6.19 -10.47
C ALA A 27 -0.71 -7.58 -10.07
N ALA A 28 0.19 -8.47 -9.63
CA ALA A 28 -0.19 -9.79 -9.14
C ALA A 28 -1.12 -9.71 -7.91
N LEU A 29 -0.81 -8.83 -6.94
CA LEU A 29 -1.64 -8.61 -5.76
C LEU A 29 -3.04 -8.10 -6.11
N PHE A 30 -3.16 -7.15 -7.04
CA PHE A 30 -4.46 -6.63 -7.46
C PHE A 30 -5.30 -7.67 -8.20
N LEU A 31 -4.69 -8.49 -9.04
CA LEU A 31 -5.39 -9.57 -9.72
C LEU A 31 -5.89 -10.64 -8.73
N ALA A 32 -5.05 -11.03 -7.77
CA ALA A 32 -5.44 -11.95 -6.72
C ALA A 32 -6.57 -11.37 -5.83
N ALA A 33 -6.46 -10.10 -5.45
CA ALA A 33 -7.52 -9.40 -4.71
C ALA A 33 -8.83 -9.33 -5.52
N GLY A 34 -8.76 -9.12 -6.83
CA GLY A 34 -9.92 -9.15 -7.72
C GLY A 34 -10.64 -10.50 -7.69
N VAL A 35 -9.90 -11.60 -7.69
CA VAL A 35 -10.47 -12.95 -7.56
C VAL A 35 -11.16 -13.13 -6.20
N ILE A 36 -10.55 -12.64 -5.12
CA ILE A 36 -11.15 -12.69 -3.78
C ILE A 36 -12.48 -11.89 -3.74
N ILE A 37 -12.49 -10.67 -4.29
CA ILE A 37 -13.69 -9.84 -4.35
C ILE A 37 -14.80 -10.53 -5.15
N MET A 38 -14.46 -11.16 -6.26
CA MET A 38 -15.43 -11.92 -7.08
C MET A 38 -15.98 -13.12 -6.31
N SER A 39 -15.16 -13.87 -5.58
CA SER A 39 -15.61 -14.98 -4.74
C SER A 39 -16.47 -14.51 -3.56
N ALA A 40 -16.25 -13.30 -3.06
CA ALA A 40 -17.01 -12.65 -1.99
C ALA A 40 -18.25 -11.88 -2.51
N SER A 41 -18.81 -12.27 -3.66
CA SER A 41 -20.01 -11.66 -4.26
C SER A 41 -19.88 -10.15 -4.48
N GLY A 42 -18.71 -9.66 -4.84
CA GLY A 42 -18.43 -8.25 -5.08
C GLY A 42 -18.19 -7.41 -3.83
N ASN A 43 -18.16 -8.01 -2.65
CA ASN A 43 -17.91 -7.29 -1.42
C ASN A 43 -16.44 -6.90 -1.30
N GLN A 44 -16.16 -5.60 -1.05
CA GLN A 44 -14.81 -5.06 -0.93
C GLN A 44 -14.41 -4.79 0.54
N HIS A 45 -15.32 -4.97 1.50
CA HIS A 45 -15.02 -4.71 2.90
C HIS A 45 -14.21 -5.85 3.52
N MET A 46 -12.97 -5.59 3.84
CA MET A 46 -12.05 -6.56 4.45
C MET A 46 -12.57 -7.16 5.78
N ALA A 47 -13.37 -6.39 6.54
CA ALA A 47 -13.99 -6.86 7.77
C ALA A 47 -15.04 -7.98 7.57
N ARG A 48 -15.48 -8.21 6.34
CA ARG A 48 -16.42 -9.26 5.98
C ARG A 48 -15.75 -10.48 5.33
N TYR A 49 -14.43 -10.44 5.18
CA TYR A 49 -13.65 -11.58 4.72
C TYR A 49 -13.29 -12.50 5.89
N GLY A 50 -12.85 -13.68 5.57
CA GLY A 50 -12.40 -14.69 6.53
C GLY A 50 -12.61 -16.09 5.96
N GLY A 51 -11.87 -17.06 6.44
CA GLY A 51 -12.07 -18.47 6.10
C GLY A 51 -11.84 -18.84 4.63
N LEU A 52 -11.18 -17.98 3.85
CA LEU A 52 -10.91 -18.23 2.41
C LEU A 52 -9.91 -19.37 2.17
N SER A 53 -9.39 -19.99 3.24
CA SER A 53 -8.20 -20.83 3.19
C SER A 53 -8.35 -22.15 2.43
N ALA A 54 -9.54 -22.71 2.27
CA ALA A 54 -9.60 -24.08 1.78
C ALA A 54 -10.68 -24.40 0.73
N SER A 55 -11.81 -23.72 0.74
CA SER A 55 -12.94 -24.15 -0.08
C SER A 55 -13.40 -23.16 -1.16
N HIS A 56 -13.04 -21.90 -1.02
CA HIS A 56 -13.62 -20.82 -1.82
C HIS A 56 -12.61 -20.07 -2.69
N CYS A 57 -11.30 -20.24 -2.44
CA CYS A 57 -10.25 -19.61 -3.23
C CYS A 57 -9.28 -20.68 -3.76
N SER A 58 -8.87 -20.54 -5.02
CA SER A 58 -7.87 -21.43 -5.60
C SER A 58 -6.55 -21.35 -4.84
N LEU A 59 -5.87 -22.48 -4.65
CA LEU A 59 -4.52 -22.54 -4.09
C LEU A 59 -3.57 -21.54 -4.75
N TYR A 60 -3.69 -21.38 -6.05
CA TYR A 60 -2.88 -20.40 -6.80
C TYR A 60 -3.13 -18.96 -6.37
N CYS A 61 -4.38 -18.60 -6.05
CA CYS A 61 -4.73 -17.27 -5.55
C CYS A 61 -4.09 -17.04 -4.17
N PHE A 62 -4.17 -18.02 -3.27
CA PHE A 62 -3.52 -17.97 -1.96
C PHE A 62 -2.00 -17.79 -2.10
N VAL A 63 -1.34 -18.62 -2.90
CA VAL A 63 0.11 -18.56 -3.14
C VAL A 63 0.52 -17.23 -3.77
N THR A 64 -0.24 -16.76 -4.77
CA THR A 64 0.02 -15.47 -5.43
C THR A 64 -0.07 -14.32 -4.44
N LEU A 65 -1.10 -14.31 -3.60
CA LEU A 65 -1.27 -13.25 -2.61
C LEU A 65 -0.21 -13.34 -1.52
N LEU A 66 0.15 -14.55 -1.07
CA LEU A 66 1.23 -14.77 -0.10
C LEU A 66 2.56 -14.21 -0.61
N ILE A 67 3.00 -14.64 -1.79
CA ILE A 67 4.28 -14.21 -2.37
C ILE A 67 4.27 -12.69 -2.63
N GLY A 68 3.19 -12.16 -3.19
CA GLY A 68 3.05 -10.72 -3.41
C GLY A 68 3.10 -9.90 -2.11
N CYS A 69 2.52 -10.40 -1.03
CA CYS A 69 2.61 -9.79 0.30
C CYS A 69 4.04 -9.83 0.84
N LEU A 70 4.76 -10.95 0.69
CA LEU A 70 6.16 -11.07 1.11
C LEU A 70 7.07 -10.10 0.34
N CYS A 71 6.87 -9.97 -0.98
CA CYS A 71 7.58 -8.98 -1.80
C CYS A 71 7.28 -7.54 -1.37
N LEU A 72 6.00 -7.23 -1.08
CA LEU A 72 5.58 -5.89 -0.65
C LEU A 72 6.15 -5.52 0.73
N MET A 73 6.19 -6.46 1.67
CA MET A 73 6.83 -6.27 2.96
C MET A 73 8.33 -6.04 2.82
N GLY A 74 8.95 -6.64 1.81
CA GLY A 74 10.40 -6.63 1.63
C GLY A 74 11.07 -7.69 2.50
N LEU A 75 10.55 -8.92 2.48
CA LEU A 75 11.23 -10.04 3.13
C LEU A 75 12.59 -10.27 2.45
N PRO A 76 13.68 -10.52 3.21
CA PRO A 76 14.95 -10.93 2.62
C PRO A 76 14.76 -11.99 1.54
N GLU A 77 15.54 -11.93 0.48
CA GLU A 77 15.47 -12.81 -0.68
C GLU A 77 14.27 -12.57 -1.64
N THR A 78 13.46 -11.52 -1.44
CA THR A 78 12.44 -11.10 -2.42
C THR A 78 12.96 -9.96 -3.31
N SER A 79 12.36 -9.76 -4.49
CA SER A 79 12.69 -8.65 -5.39
C SER A 79 12.42 -7.28 -4.76
N GLY A 80 11.33 -7.19 -4.00
CA GLY A 80 10.94 -6.00 -3.26
C GLY A 80 11.95 -5.62 -2.17
N PHE A 81 12.62 -6.59 -1.56
CA PHE A 81 13.67 -6.34 -0.57
C PHE A 81 14.85 -5.59 -1.20
N TYR A 82 15.43 -6.14 -2.26
CA TYR A 82 16.62 -5.56 -2.88
C TYR A 82 16.39 -4.12 -3.36
N SER A 83 15.28 -3.88 -4.04
CA SER A 83 14.97 -2.54 -4.56
C SER A 83 14.62 -1.53 -3.46
N LYS A 84 13.86 -1.93 -2.45
CA LYS A 84 13.46 -1.07 -1.33
C LYS A 84 14.63 -0.73 -0.42
N GLU A 85 15.45 -1.72 -0.09
CA GLU A 85 16.63 -1.54 0.75
C GLU A 85 17.65 -0.63 0.09
N THR A 86 17.85 -0.76 -1.23
CA THR A 86 18.76 0.14 -1.97
C THR A 86 18.32 1.60 -1.84
N ILE A 87 17.02 1.90 -1.95
CA ILE A 87 16.49 3.27 -1.81
C ILE A 87 16.71 3.78 -0.36
N ILE A 88 16.43 2.96 0.65
CA ILE A 88 16.62 3.33 2.06
C ILE A 88 18.12 3.59 2.33
N ASN A 89 18.98 2.73 1.85
CA ASN A 89 20.43 2.85 2.04
C ASN A 89 21.00 4.06 1.30
N LEU A 90 20.57 4.34 0.07
CA LEU A 90 20.96 5.54 -0.66
C LEU A 90 20.54 6.81 0.08
N SER A 91 19.33 6.87 0.63
CA SER A 91 18.89 8.05 1.38
C SER A 91 19.75 8.32 2.63
N TYR A 92 20.35 7.29 3.22
CA TYR A 92 21.28 7.43 4.34
C TYR A 92 22.66 7.97 3.92
N VAL A 93 23.15 7.57 2.75
CA VAL A 93 24.51 7.96 2.27
C VAL A 93 24.56 9.42 1.85
N PHE A 94 23.47 10.01 1.44
CA PHE A 94 23.43 11.41 1.03
C PHE A 94 23.32 12.34 2.25
N PHE A 95 24.40 13.04 2.54
CA PHE A 95 24.50 14.02 3.62
C PHE A 95 23.75 15.31 3.30
N ASN A 96 22.42 15.27 3.40
CA ASN A 96 21.55 16.43 3.20
C ASN A 96 20.38 16.34 4.19
N PRO A 97 20.00 17.43 4.90
CA PRO A 97 18.88 17.42 5.85
C PRO A 97 17.56 16.89 5.28
N LEU A 98 17.31 17.10 3.98
CA LEU A 98 16.16 16.55 3.29
C LEU A 98 16.27 15.03 3.10
N ALA A 99 17.46 14.51 2.87
CA ALA A 99 17.71 13.07 2.75
C ALA A 99 17.57 12.36 4.12
N ASP A 100 18.01 12.98 5.21
CA ASP A 100 17.84 12.47 6.56
C ASP A 100 16.36 12.40 6.96
N TYR A 101 15.61 13.45 6.66
CA TYR A 101 14.15 13.46 6.86
C TYR A 101 13.46 12.39 6.03
N ALA A 102 13.83 12.26 4.75
CA ALA A 102 13.31 11.24 3.87
C ALA A 102 13.66 9.82 4.35
N HIS A 103 14.89 9.60 4.83
CA HIS A 103 15.33 8.33 5.39
C HIS A 103 14.47 7.92 6.60
N THR A 104 14.23 8.83 7.54
CA THR A 104 13.37 8.55 8.71
C THR A 104 11.94 8.19 8.30
N LEU A 105 11.36 8.90 7.33
CA LEU A 105 10.03 8.58 6.80
C LEU A 105 9.97 7.22 6.09
N LEU A 106 11.00 6.87 5.33
CA LEU A 106 11.09 5.57 4.66
C LEU A 106 11.15 4.42 5.66
N ILE A 107 11.90 4.58 6.74
CA ILE A 107 11.99 3.61 7.84
C ILE A 107 10.61 3.41 8.50
N ILE A 108 9.92 4.50 8.87
CA ILE A 108 8.58 4.44 9.46
C ILE A 108 7.60 3.78 8.48
N SER A 109 7.67 4.14 7.20
CA SER A 109 6.81 3.55 6.17
C SER A 109 7.04 2.04 6.01
N ALA A 110 8.26 1.55 6.22
CA ALA A 110 8.58 0.12 6.14
C ALA A 110 7.85 -0.66 7.24
N LEU A 111 7.84 -0.16 8.48
CA LEU A 111 7.10 -0.74 9.60
C LEU A 111 5.59 -0.78 9.33
N ILE A 112 5.02 0.36 8.89
CA ILE A 112 3.59 0.45 8.59
C ILE A 112 3.21 -0.47 7.44
N THR A 113 4.05 -0.55 6.39
CA THR A 113 3.82 -1.44 5.25
C THR A 113 3.72 -2.89 5.68
N CYS A 114 4.63 -3.35 6.53
CA CYS A 114 4.57 -4.70 7.06
C CYS A 114 3.29 -4.93 7.88
N SER A 115 2.95 -4.00 8.77
CA SER A 115 1.79 -4.14 9.65
C SER A 115 0.48 -4.28 8.87
N TYR A 116 0.21 -3.42 7.89
CA TYR A 116 -1.04 -3.51 7.14
C TYR A 116 -1.08 -4.71 6.18
N THR A 117 0.06 -5.12 5.64
CA THR A 117 0.13 -6.26 4.71
C THR A 117 -0.14 -7.57 5.44
N VAL A 118 0.47 -7.76 6.61
CA VAL A 118 0.21 -8.92 7.48
C VAL A 118 -1.26 -8.97 7.90
N LYS A 119 -1.81 -7.83 8.33
CA LYS A 119 -3.21 -7.73 8.70
C LYS A 119 -4.14 -8.12 7.54
N LEU A 120 -3.87 -7.60 6.34
CA LEU A 120 -4.64 -7.93 5.14
C LEU A 120 -4.63 -9.45 4.89
N PHE A 121 -3.47 -10.07 4.93
CA PHE A 121 -3.32 -11.50 4.66
C PHE A 121 -4.02 -12.37 5.72
N ILE A 122 -3.77 -12.09 7.01
CA ILE A 122 -4.36 -12.84 8.11
C ILE A 122 -5.90 -12.70 8.10
N GLN A 123 -6.39 -11.47 7.92
CA GLN A 123 -7.82 -11.21 7.94
C GLN A 123 -8.57 -11.85 6.77
N SER A 124 -7.94 -11.96 5.60
CA SER A 124 -8.57 -12.59 4.44
C SER A 124 -8.67 -14.11 4.57
N PHE A 125 -7.66 -14.77 5.15
CA PHE A 125 -7.55 -16.22 5.07
C PHE A 125 -7.77 -16.95 6.41
N PHE A 126 -7.38 -16.35 7.53
CA PHE A 126 -7.32 -17.04 8.84
C PHE A 126 -8.36 -16.60 9.85
N TYR A 127 -9.03 -15.45 9.65
CA TYR A 127 -10.11 -15.03 10.54
C TYR A 127 -11.39 -15.80 10.24
N ASP A 128 -12.29 -15.84 11.23
CA ASP A 128 -13.63 -16.37 11.04
C ASP A 128 -14.42 -15.50 10.06
N PHE A 129 -15.19 -16.18 9.22
CA PHE A 129 -16.03 -15.52 8.24
C PHE A 129 -17.18 -14.77 8.92
N SER A 130 -17.30 -13.47 8.65
CA SER A 130 -18.31 -12.58 9.24
C SER A 130 -19.26 -11.95 8.22
N GLY A 131 -19.19 -12.41 6.97
CA GLY A 131 -20.03 -11.89 5.86
C GLY A 131 -21.20 -12.77 5.50
N ASN A 132 -21.88 -12.44 4.40
CA ASN A 132 -22.85 -13.33 3.76
C ASN A 132 -22.12 -14.47 3.08
N ASP A 133 -22.80 -15.61 2.87
CA ASP A 133 -22.21 -16.79 2.25
C ASP A 133 -21.43 -16.45 0.98
N TYR A 134 -20.25 -17.04 0.86
CA TYR A 134 -19.50 -16.94 -0.39
C TYR A 134 -20.33 -17.62 -1.48
N SER A 135 -20.59 -16.90 -2.55
CA SER A 135 -21.15 -17.54 -3.72
C SER A 135 -20.12 -18.55 -4.24
N VAL A 136 -20.38 -19.82 -4.00
CA VAL A 136 -19.65 -20.94 -4.62
C VAL A 136 -20.02 -20.98 -6.11
N SER A 137 -19.87 -19.90 -6.81
CA SER A 137 -19.83 -19.92 -8.27
C SER A 137 -18.52 -20.60 -8.59
N GLY A 138 -18.60 -21.88 -8.91
CA GLY A 138 -17.45 -22.68 -9.31
C GLY A 138 -16.56 -21.87 -10.26
N SER A 139 -15.28 -22.04 -10.14
CA SER A 139 -14.23 -21.34 -10.89
C SER A 139 -14.71 -21.01 -12.31
N SER A 140 -15.18 -19.76 -12.51
CA SER A 140 -15.51 -19.32 -13.86
C SER A 140 -14.20 -19.37 -14.69
N PRO A 141 -14.24 -19.73 -15.95
CA PRO A 141 -13.03 -19.76 -16.78
C PRO A 141 -12.27 -18.42 -16.74
N ASN A 142 -12.95 -17.32 -16.48
CA ASN A 142 -12.36 -16.01 -16.35
C ASN A 142 -11.51 -15.87 -15.07
N THR A 143 -11.90 -16.48 -13.94
CA THR A 143 -11.10 -16.44 -12.71
C THR A 143 -9.83 -17.25 -12.84
N SER A 144 -9.86 -18.40 -13.51
CA SER A 144 -8.68 -19.22 -13.79
C SER A 144 -7.68 -18.49 -14.68
N PHE A 145 -8.15 -17.75 -15.68
CA PHE A 145 -7.31 -16.94 -16.55
C PHE A 145 -6.62 -15.79 -15.79
N LEU A 146 -7.37 -15.07 -14.94
CA LEU A 146 -6.80 -14.00 -14.11
C LEU A 146 -5.72 -14.51 -13.14
N ILE A 147 -5.95 -15.68 -12.54
CA ILE A 147 -4.96 -16.32 -11.67
C ILE A 147 -3.72 -16.74 -12.44
N PHE A 148 -3.87 -17.27 -13.64
CA PHE A 148 -2.74 -17.61 -14.51
C PHE A 148 -1.90 -16.39 -14.85
N ILE A 149 -2.52 -15.27 -15.21
CA ILE A 149 -1.82 -14.00 -15.45
C ILE A 149 -1.09 -13.54 -14.19
N ALA A 150 -1.74 -13.58 -13.04
CA ALA A 150 -1.13 -13.18 -11.76
C ALA A 150 0.11 -14.02 -11.45
N PHE A 151 0.05 -15.32 -11.70
CA PHE A 151 1.16 -16.24 -11.49
C PHE A 151 2.32 -15.98 -12.47
N THR A 152 2.03 -15.72 -13.75
CA THR A 152 3.08 -15.37 -14.73
C THR A 152 3.79 -14.06 -14.38
N ILE A 153 3.06 -13.09 -13.85
CA ILE A 153 3.64 -11.83 -13.37
C ILE A 153 4.57 -12.08 -12.17
N LEU A 154 4.22 -12.99 -11.27
CA LEU A 154 5.11 -13.37 -10.16
C LEU A 154 6.37 -14.09 -10.64
N LEU A 155 6.28 -14.90 -11.68
CA LEU A 155 7.49 -15.50 -12.28
C LEU A 155 8.42 -14.44 -12.84
N MET A 156 7.87 -13.39 -13.46
CA MET A 156 8.66 -12.22 -13.87
C MET A 156 9.34 -11.53 -12.69
N ASP A 157 8.72 -11.49 -11.52
CA ASP A 157 9.33 -10.93 -10.31
C ASP A 157 10.60 -11.70 -9.89
N VAL A 158 10.61 -13.01 -10.02
CA VAL A 158 11.80 -13.83 -9.76
C VAL A 158 12.95 -13.48 -10.72
N VAL A 159 12.64 -13.26 -11.99
CA VAL A 159 13.65 -12.82 -12.98
C VAL A 159 14.18 -11.44 -12.63
N MET A 160 13.30 -10.53 -12.23
CA MET A 160 13.68 -9.17 -11.79
C MET A 160 14.53 -9.19 -10.52
N LYS A 161 14.30 -10.12 -9.59
CA LYS A 161 15.15 -10.32 -8.42
C LYS A 161 16.61 -10.59 -8.82
N ILE A 162 16.82 -11.52 -9.76
CA ILE A 162 18.16 -11.88 -10.23
C ILE A 162 18.82 -10.65 -10.88
N TRP A 163 18.10 -9.96 -11.74
CA TRP A 163 18.63 -8.81 -12.47
C TRP A 163 18.97 -7.63 -11.55
N VAL A 164 18.12 -7.28 -10.60
CA VAL A 164 18.35 -6.21 -9.61
C VAL A 164 19.42 -6.59 -8.64
N GLY A 165 19.42 -7.83 -8.14
CA GLY A 165 20.42 -8.32 -7.18
C GLY A 165 21.84 -8.30 -7.72
N THR A 166 22.03 -8.58 -9.02
CA THR A 166 23.36 -8.59 -9.63
C THR A 166 23.90 -7.20 -9.98
N ASN A 167 23.03 -6.25 -10.35
CA ASN A 167 23.43 -4.96 -10.89
C ASN A 167 23.50 -3.81 -9.87
N LEU A 168 22.59 -3.79 -8.88
CA LEU A 168 22.49 -2.67 -7.95
C LEU A 168 23.29 -2.79 -6.65
N LEU A 169 23.60 -4.01 -6.22
CA LEU A 169 24.12 -4.23 -4.85
C LEU A 169 25.65 -4.08 -4.69
N SER A 170 26.42 -4.03 -5.76
CA SER A 170 27.85 -4.35 -5.68
C SER A 170 28.79 -3.24 -5.19
N GLY A 171 28.37 -1.98 -5.15
CA GLY A 171 29.30 -0.88 -4.85
C GLY A 171 28.99 -0.07 -3.58
N ILE A 172 27.79 0.44 -3.46
CA ILE A 172 27.43 1.45 -2.43
C ILE A 172 27.18 0.81 -1.06
N LEU A 173 26.70 -0.43 -1.03
CA LEU A 173 26.34 -1.13 0.20
C LEU A 173 27.54 -1.51 1.08
N PHE A 174 28.75 -1.44 0.56
CA PHE A 174 29.95 -1.83 1.32
C PHE A 174 30.30 -0.85 2.46
N PHE A 175 29.98 0.42 2.29
CA PHE A 175 30.35 1.50 3.22
C PHE A 175 29.28 1.81 4.29
N ILE A 176 28.12 1.14 4.26
CA ILE A 176 27.03 1.44 5.18
C ILE A 176 27.21 0.63 6.48
N PRO A 177 27.06 1.27 7.66
CA PRO A 177 27.13 0.58 8.94
C PRO A 177 26.13 -0.57 9.04
N TRP A 178 26.56 -1.69 9.60
CA TRP A 178 25.72 -2.89 9.74
C TRP A 178 24.38 -2.63 10.42
N GLY A 179 24.36 -1.76 11.45
CA GLY A 179 23.13 -1.40 12.14
C GLY A 179 22.09 -0.73 11.25
N VAL A 180 22.51 0.11 10.29
CA VAL A 180 21.62 0.76 9.34
C VAL A 180 21.04 -0.25 8.33
N LYS A 181 21.86 -1.19 7.86
CA LYS A 181 21.41 -2.28 6.97
C LYS A 181 20.38 -3.20 7.60
N THR A 182 20.56 -3.54 8.87
CA THR A 182 19.66 -4.49 9.55
C THR A 182 18.39 -3.83 10.09
N LEU A 183 18.36 -2.50 10.18
CA LEU A 183 17.25 -1.75 10.74
C LEU A 183 15.92 -1.96 9.98
N PRO A 184 15.85 -1.94 8.64
CA PRO A 184 14.61 -2.22 7.91
C PRO A 184 14.07 -3.62 8.19
N VAL A 185 14.94 -4.62 8.30
CA VAL A 185 14.56 -6.01 8.63
C VAL A 185 14.03 -6.10 10.05
N GLY A 186 14.68 -5.44 11.01
CA GLY A 186 14.22 -5.37 12.39
C GLY A 186 12.82 -4.73 12.50
N LEU A 187 12.58 -3.67 11.74
CA LEU A 187 11.28 -3.00 11.69
C LEU A 187 10.20 -3.84 10.97
N MET A 188 10.58 -4.64 9.99
CA MET A 188 9.67 -5.59 9.38
C MET A 188 9.20 -6.62 10.43
N ILE A 189 10.08 -7.16 11.24
CA ILE A 189 9.74 -8.08 12.33
C ILE A 189 8.84 -7.37 13.36
N ALA A 190 9.19 -6.16 13.76
CA ALA A 190 8.36 -5.36 14.66
C ALA A 190 6.96 -5.08 14.07
N GLY A 191 6.88 -4.78 12.77
CA GLY A 191 5.61 -4.60 12.05
C GLY A 191 4.75 -5.87 12.03
N PHE A 192 5.37 -7.03 11.89
CA PHE A 192 4.68 -8.33 11.97
C PHE A 192 4.11 -8.55 13.37
N LEU A 193 4.92 -8.33 14.41
CA LEU A 193 4.49 -8.49 15.80
C LEU A 193 3.38 -7.51 16.19
N THR A 194 3.47 -6.25 15.75
CA THR A 194 2.41 -5.25 15.99
C THR A 194 1.12 -5.61 15.27
N ALA A 195 1.17 -6.15 14.06
CA ALA A 195 -0.01 -6.58 13.33
C ALA A 195 -0.72 -7.75 14.02
N THR A 196 0.02 -8.75 14.49
CA THR A 196 -0.53 -9.91 15.20
C THR A 196 -1.08 -9.50 16.57
N ALA A 197 -0.40 -8.64 17.32
CA ALA A 197 -0.87 -8.11 18.59
C ALA A 197 -2.12 -7.23 18.44
N ALA A 198 -2.16 -6.37 17.40
CA ALA A 198 -3.31 -5.52 17.10
C ALA A 198 -4.53 -6.33 16.63
N ALA A 199 -4.31 -7.50 16.08
CA ALA A 199 -5.37 -8.42 15.69
C ALA A 199 -6.16 -8.95 16.90
N SER A 200 -5.49 -9.11 18.04
CA SER A 200 -6.10 -9.59 19.28
C SER A 200 -6.67 -8.49 20.20
N SER A 201 -6.29 -7.22 19.97
CA SER A 201 -6.71 -6.08 20.80
C SER A 201 -7.56 -5.09 20.01
N THR A 202 -8.87 -5.10 20.22
CA THR A 202 -9.78 -4.10 19.66
C THR A 202 -9.85 -2.88 20.57
N ASN A 203 -8.95 -1.93 20.40
CA ASN A 203 -9.12 -0.62 21.04
C ASN A 203 -10.16 0.18 20.24
N PHE A 204 -11.41 0.14 20.70
CA PHE A 204 -12.57 0.72 20.02
C PHE A 204 -12.40 2.22 19.72
N ALA A 205 -11.73 2.98 20.60
CA ALA A 205 -11.46 4.39 20.38
C ALA A 205 -10.52 4.65 19.18
N LEU A 206 -9.45 3.86 19.06
CA LEU A 206 -8.52 3.94 17.92
C LEU A 206 -9.18 3.50 16.61
N VAL A 207 -9.98 2.43 16.65
CA VAL A 207 -10.73 1.97 15.47
C VAL A 207 -11.71 3.05 15.00
N ARG A 208 -12.45 3.67 15.92
CA ARG A 208 -13.38 4.76 15.62
C ARG A 208 -12.65 5.98 15.07
N PHE A 209 -11.54 6.38 15.66
CA PHE A 209 -10.73 7.50 15.20
C PHE A 209 -10.20 7.29 13.77
N ASN A 210 -9.72 6.09 13.47
CA ASN A 210 -9.29 5.73 12.12
C ASN A 210 -10.47 5.64 11.13
N ALA A 211 -11.62 5.11 11.55
CA ALA A 211 -12.82 5.02 10.73
C ALA A 211 -13.38 6.40 10.35
N THR A 212 -13.21 7.40 11.23
CA THR A 212 -13.57 8.81 10.96
C THR A 212 -12.50 9.56 10.16
N ARG A 213 -11.51 8.84 9.59
CA ARG A 213 -10.39 9.43 8.82
C ARG A 213 -9.67 10.55 9.59
N TRP A 214 -9.41 10.29 10.87
CA TRP A 214 -8.73 11.23 11.77
C TRP A 214 -9.42 12.58 11.90
N GLY A 215 -10.70 12.66 11.57
CA GLY A 215 -11.48 13.90 11.60
C GLY A 215 -11.16 14.89 10.46
N PHE A 216 -10.34 14.51 9.48
CA PHE A 216 -9.98 15.37 8.35
C PHE A 216 -11.21 15.85 7.56
N ASP A 217 -12.18 14.98 7.32
CA ASP A 217 -13.40 15.34 6.60
C ASP A 217 -14.19 16.44 7.33
N GLN A 218 -14.22 16.36 8.66
CA GLN A 218 -14.90 17.38 9.48
C GLN A 218 -14.12 18.69 9.51
N LEU A 219 -12.81 18.63 9.63
CA LEU A 219 -11.95 19.80 9.61
C LEU A 219 -12.05 20.50 8.25
N TYR A 220 -11.93 19.76 7.17
CA TYR A 220 -12.04 20.29 5.81
C TYR A 220 -13.43 20.92 5.55
N ALA A 221 -14.50 20.22 5.92
CA ALA A 221 -15.85 20.71 5.75
C ALA A 221 -16.11 22.00 6.54
N ARG A 222 -15.65 22.09 7.80
CA ARG A 222 -15.88 23.25 8.65
C ARG A 222 -15.01 24.45 8.32
N THR A 223 -13.80 24.25 7.84
CA THR A 223 -12.88 25.36 7.56
C THR A 223 -12.96 25.82 6.11
N LEU A 224 -12.71 24.93 5.14
CA LEU A 224 -12.62 25.30 3.73
C LEU A 224 -13.98 25.37 3.05
N VAL A 225 -14.79 24.33 3.21
CA VAL A 225 -16.07 24.25 2.48
C VAL A 225 -17.04 25.34 2.92
N LEU A 226 -17.20 25.55 4.24
CA LEU A 226 -18.08 26.60 4.75
C LEU A 226 -17.59 27.99 4.35
N LEU A 227 -16.28 28.24 4.41
CA LEU A 227 -15.72 29.52 4.01
C LEU A 227 -16.00 29.82 2.52
N VAL A 228 -15.80 28.85 1.63
CA VAL A 228 -16.08 29.02 0.20
C VAL A 228 -17.58 29.19 -0.04
N LEU A 229 -18.43 28.47 0.65
CA LEU A 229 -19.89 28.61 0.53
C LEU A 229 -20.38 29.97 1.02
N ASP A 230 -19.82 30.50 2.10
CA ASP A 230 -20.19 31.82 2.61
C ASP A 230 -19.72 32.92 1.65
N TRP A 231 -18.53 32.80 1.08
CA TRP A 231 -18.09 33.68 0.01
C TRP A 231 -19.01 33.62 -1.21
N GLY A 232 -19.41 32.41 -1.63
CA GLY A 232 -20.37 32.22 -2.72
C GLY A 232 -21.73 32.87 -2.43
N ARG A 233 -22.22 32.76 -1.20
CA ARG A 233 -23.47 33.44 -0.77
C ARG A 233 -23.35 34.94 -0.82
N ILE A 234 -22.23 35.51 -0.35
CA ILE A 234 -22.00 36.96 -0.35
C ILE A 234 -21.91 37.46 -1.81
N THR A 235 -21.13 36.82 -2.65
CA THR A 235 -21.01 37.23 -4.07
C THR A 235 -22.35 37.14 -4.81
N TRP A 236 -23.13 36.08 -4.56
CA TRP A 236 -24.45 35.96 -5.15
C TRP A 236 -25.43 36.98 -4.64
N SER A 237 -25.45 37.29 -3.32
CA SER A 237 -26.40 38.23 -2.73
C SER A 237 -26.10 39.67 -3.06
N VAL A 238 -24.83 40.06 -3.09
CA VAL A 238 -24.38 41.44 -3.35
C VAL A 238 -24.18 41.69 -4.85
N GLY A 239 -23.58 40.75 -5.57
CA GLY A 239 -23.30 40.87 -6.99
C GLY A 239 -24.52 40.56 -7.84
N ASP A 240 -24.84 39.28 -8.01
CA ASP A 240 -25.85 38.88 -9.01
C ASP A 240 -27.25 39.36 -8.66
N LYS A 241 -27.71 39.12 -7.43
CA LYS A 241 -29.04 39.52 -7.01
C LYS A 241 -29.18 41.03 -6.83
N GLY A 242 -28.15 41.68 -6.34
CA GLY A 242 -28.11 43.16 -6.21
C GLY A 242 -28.16 43.89 -7.54
N LEU A 243 -27.40 43.43 -8.53
CA LEU A 243 -27.37 43.99 -9.87
C LEU A 243 -28.66 43.74 -10.65
N LEU A 244 -29.27 42.56 -10.53
CA LEU A 244 -30.54 42.20 -11.19
C LEU A 244 -31.73 43.07 -10.67
N ILE A 245 -31.77 43.33 -9.35
CA ILE A 245 -32.82 44.18 -8.77
C ILE A 245 -32.71 45.61 -9.19
N VAL A 246 -31.51 46.11 -9.49
CA VAL A 246 -31.28 47.47 -10.02
C VAL A 246 -31.73 47.58 -11.49
N GLN A 247 -31.63 46.54 -12.27
CA GLN A 247 -32.09 46.50 -13.67
C GLN A 247 -33.61 46.46 -13.82
N ASP A 248 -34.33 45.82 -12.85
CA ASP A 248 -35.78 45.68 -12.90
C ASP A 248 -36.53 46.96 -12.43
N LYS A 249 -35.80 47.97 -11.92
CA LYS A 249 -36.35 49.27 -11.50
C LYS A 249 -36.14 50.41 -12.51
N ARG A 250 -35.74 50.09 -13.73
CA ARG A 250 -35.70 51.02 -14.85
C ARG A 250 -36.71 50.59 -15.93
#